data_5aac3be0623411676f88a8b515f4d1d1
#
_entry.id   5aac3be0623411676f88a8b515f4d1d1
#
_cell.length_a   1.000
_cell.length_b   1.000
_cell.length_c   1.000
_cell.angle_alpha   90.00
_cell.angle_beta   90.00
_cell.angle_gamma   90.00
#
_symmetry.space_group_name_H-M   'P 1'
#
loop_
_entity.id
_entity.type
_entity.pdbx_description
1 polymer ?
#
loop_
_entity_poly.entity_id
_entity_poly.type
_entity_poly.pdbx_seq_one_letter_code
_entity_poly.pdbx_strand_id
1 'polypeptide(L)'
;GAYTMANALKMAHYLRTFDFEFLEEPMPQRSNNYPGYDVLREKMPLPLAGGEALDSRAAAKALIDRRAFDIIQPDASLCGGMGEVVFISELAQLSGVRCYPHCWGADIVIAATVQTLALVPDPHFGLPTDTPFLELDQSENPWREGLAKGQIEVQDGFVRVPRKPGLGITVDEELVQKYAV
;
A
#
# COMPACT_ATOMS: atom_id res chain seq x y z
N GLY A 1 12.08 -7.11 -3.39
CA GLY A 1 12.18 -7.89 -4.52
C GLY A 1 13.53 -8.51 -4.91
N ALA A 2 14.29 -9.14 -3.97
CA ALA A 2 15.65 -9.61 -4.29
C ALA A 2 15.84 -11.13 -4.15
N TYR A 3 14.89 -11.84 -3.58
CA TYR A 3 15.05 -13.27 -3.30
C TYR A 3 14.63 -14.17 -4.47
N THR A 4 15.25 -15.34 -4.56
CA THR A 4 14.65 -16.48 -5.27
C THR A 4 13.49 -17.03 -4.44
N MET A 5 12.60 -17.82 -5.05
CA MET A 5 11.51 -18.48 -4.32
C MET A 5 12.02 -19.31 -3.12
N ALA A 6 13.11 -20.04 -3.30
CA ALA A 6 13.69 -20.84 -2.21
C ALA A 6 14.17 -19.97 -1.04
N ASN A 7 14.81 -18.84 -1.32
CA ASN A 7 15.26 -17.91 -0.29
C ASN A 7 14.11 -17.13 0.35
N ALA A 8 13.07 -16.76 -0.42
CA ALA A 8 11.87 -16.15 0.09
C ALA A 8 11.17 -17.06 1.12
N LEU A 9 10.99 -18.33 0.79
CA LEU A 9 10.43 -19.33 1.72
C LEU A 9 11.28 -19.52 2.97
N LYS A 10 12.59 -19.56 2.81
CA LYS A 10 13.53 -19.67 3.94
C LYS A 10 13.43 -18.49 4.89
N MET A 11 13.37 -17.27 4.32
CA MET A 11 13.16 -16.04 5.08
C MET A 11 11.82 -16.04 5.78
N ALA A 12 10.76 -16.42 5.08
CA ALA A 12 9.41 -16.48 5.63
C ALA A 12 9.30 -17.43 6.85
N HIS A 13 9.89 -18.61 6.77
CA HIS A 13 9.96 -19.54 7.90
C HIS A 13 10.73 -18.97 9.10
N TYR A 14 11.79 -18.21 8.85
CA TYR A 14 12.53 -17.53 9.90
C TYR A 14 11.69 -16.39 10.53
N LEU A 15 11.07 -15.55 9.71
CA LEU A 15 10.26 -14.41 10.17
C LEU A 15 9.03 -14.85 10.97
N ARG A 16 8.44 -15.99 10.66
CA ARG A 16 7.31 -16.55 11.43
C ARG A 16 7.61 -16.67 12.93
N THR A 17 8.85 -16.83 13.33
CA THR A 17 9.23 -16.95 14.74
C THR A 17 9.12 -15.63 15.51
N PHE A 18 8.95 -14.50 14.81
CA PHE A 18 8.88 -13.15 15.37
C PHE A 18 7.49 -12.51 15.25
N ASP A 19 6.47 -13.27 14.85
CA ASP A 19 5.09 -12.79 14.72
C ASP A 19 4.92 -11.59 13.77
N PHE A 20 5.58 -11.66 12.60
CA PHE A 20 5.42 -10.64 11.55
C PHE A 20 4.01 -10.67 10.97
N GLU A 21 3.43 -9.49 10.75
CA GLU A 21 2.10 -9.34 10.15
C GLU A 21 2.04 -9.84 8.70
N PHE A 22 3.06 -9.55 7.91
CA PHE A 22 3.21 -10.03 6.52
C PHE A 22 4.65 -9.94 6.04
N LEU A 23 4.94 -10.56 4.91
CA LEU A 23 6.16 -10.37 4.12
C LEU A 23 5.79 -9.71 2.78
N GLU A 24 6.41 -8.57 2.51
CA GLU A 24 6.16 -7.79 1.31
C GLU A 24 7.16 -8.09 0.22
N GLU A 25 6.67 -8.35 -0.97
CA GLU A 25 7.39 -8.50 -2.25
C GLU A 25 8.79 -9.11 -2.17
N PRO A 26 8.96 -10.31 -1.60
CA PRO A 26 10.29 -10.90 -1.41
C PRO A 26 10.99 -11.23 -2.73
N MET A 27 10.24 -11.58 -3.78
CA MET A 27 10.80 -11.92 -5.09
C MET A 27 10.70 -10.74 -6.07
N PRO A 28 11.50 -10.71 -7.15
CA PRO A 28 11.40 -9.66 -8.15
C PRO A 28 9.99 -9.58 -8.75
N GLN A 29 9.43 -8.39 -8.72
CA GLN A 29 8.30 -8.02 -9.55
C GLN A 29 8.79 -7.77 -10.99
N ARG A 30 7.98 -8.14 -11.97
CA ARG A 30 8.24 -7.80 -13.37
C ARG A 30 7.04 -7.04 -13.92
N SER A 31 7.12 -5.73 -13.87
CA SER A 31 5.95 -4.87 -14.12
C SER A 31 4.81 -5.30 -13.18
N ASN A 32 3.58 -5.32 -13.67
CA ASN A 32 2.38 -5.71 -12.92
C ASN A 32 2.07 -7.23 -12.94
N ASN A 33 3.01 -8.09 -13.35
CA ASN A 33 2.69 -9.51 -13.57
C ASN A 33 3.05 -10.45 -12.42
N TYR A 34 3.96 -10.12 -11.55
CA TYR A 34 4.33 -10.90 -10.34
C TYR A 34 4.43 -12.42 -10.56
N PRO A 35 5.33 -12.91 -11.45
CA PRO A 35 5.39 -14.33 -11.79
C PRO A 35 5.80 -15.18 -10.59
N GLY A 36 5.05 -16.30 -10.36
CA GLY A 36 5.33 -17.25 -9.28
C GLY A 36 4.88 -16.82 -7.89
N TYR A 37 4.26 -15.66 -7.74
CA TYR A 37 3.77 -15.20 -6.43
C TYR A 37 2.58 -16.02 -5.93
N ASP A 38 1.72 -16.51 -6.80
CA ASP A 38 0.67 -17.47 -6.50
C ASP A 38 1.24 -18.77 -5.89
N VAL A 39 2.27 -19.34 -6.51
CA VAL A 39 2.96 -20.52 -5.99
C VAL A 39 3.71 -20.24 -4.69
N LEU A 40 4.32 -19.06 -4.57
CA LEU A 40 4.97 -18.64 -3.33
C LEU A 40 3.93 -18.54 -2.22
N ARG A 41 2.83 -17.82 -2.44
CA ARG A 41 1.77 -17.58 -1.48
C ARG A 41 1.20 -18.88 -0.90
N GLU A 42 0.95 -19.89 -1.73
CA GLU A 42 0.47 -21.21 -1.28
C GLU A 42 1.40 -21.90 -0.26
N LYS A 43 2.70 -21.58 -0.32
CA LYS A 43 3.74 -22.20 0.52
C LYS A 43 4.17 -21.32 1.69
N MET A 44 3.68 -20.07 1.74
CA MET A 44 4.07 -19.13 2.77
C MET A 44 3.49 -19.49 4.15
N PRO A 45 4.30 -19.45 5.22
CA PRO A 45 3.82 -19.66 6.59
C PRO A 45 3.25 -18.39 7.25
N LEU A 46 3.27 -17.25 6.56
CA LEU A 46 2.75 -15.94 6.99
C LEU A 46 2.14 -15.23 5.77
N PRO A 47 1.28 -14.22 5.97
CA PRO A 47 0.66 -13.49 4.88
C PRO A 47 1.67 -12.86 3.92
N LEU A 48 1.35 -12.87 2.63
CA LEU A 48 2.14 -12.27 1.56
C LEU A 48 1.45 -11.01 1.06
N ALA A 49 2.18 -9.88 1.06
CA ALA A 49 1.72 -8.61 0.55
C ALA A 49 2.45 -8.23 -0.74
N GLY A 50 1.81 -7.42 -1.57
CA GLY A 50 2.41 -6.84 -2.76
C GLY A 50 1.39 -6.25 -3.73
N GLY A 51 1.89 -5.66 -4.81
CA GLY A 51 1.05 -5.03 -5.81
C GLY A 51 1.32 -3.54 -6.02
N GLU A 52 2.40 -3.01 -5.50
CA GLU A 52 2.78 -1.60 -5.65
C GLU A 52 2.91 -1.17 -7.12
N ALA A 53 3.43 -2.06 -7.98
CA ALA A 53 3.63 -1.79 -9.40
C ALA A 53 2.38 -1.99 -10.29
N LEU A 54 1.21 -2.16 -9.71
CA LEU A 54 -0.04 -2.27 -10.47
C LEU A 54 -0.35 -0.98 -11.21
N ASP A 55 -0.61 -1.10 -12.51
CA ASP A 55 -0.91 0.01 -13.41
C ASP A 55 -2.42 0.12 -13.75
N SER A 56 -3.24 -0.85 -13.32
CA SER A 56 -4.64 -0.89 -13.68
C SER A 56 -5.46 -1.83 -12.81
N ARG A 57 -6.77 -1.58 -12.76
CA ARG A 57 -7.74 -2.49 -12.14
C ARG A 57 -7.77 -3.88 -12.80
N ALA A 58 -7.46 -3.97 -14.08
CA ALA A 58 -7.40 -5.24 -14.79
C ALA A 58 -6.23 -6.10 -14.32
N ALA A 59 -5.05 -5.49 -14.12
CA ALA A 59 -3.90 -6.16 -13.56
C ALA A 59 -4.16 -6.59 -12.10
N ALA A 60 -4.77 -5.71 -11.29
CA ALA A 60 -5.16 -6.04 -9.93
C ALA A 60 -6.13 -7.23 -9.89
N LYS A 61 -7.18 -7.21 -10.74
CA LYS A 61 -8.11 -8.34 -10.85
C LYS A 61 -7.41 -9.64 -11.18
N ALA A 62 -6.47 -9.64 -12.11
CA ALA A 62 -5.72 -10.84 -12.48
C ALA A 62 -4.89 -11.40 -11.31
N LEU A 63 -4.32 -10.55 -10.46
CA LEU A 63 -3.59 -10.96 -9.26
C LEU A 63 -4.53 -11.50 -8.18
N ILE A 64 -5.68 -10.86 -7.97
CA ILE A 64 -6.71 -11.28 -7.02
C ILE A 64 -7.28 -12.64 -7.41
N ASP A 65 -7.68 -12.81 -8.68
CA ASP A 65 -8.30 -14.05 -9.19
C ASP A 65 -7.37 -15.27 -9.01
N ARG A 66 -6.06 -15.10 -9.23
CA ARG A 66 -5.09 -16.18 -9.04
C ARG A 66 -4.53 -16.28 -7.63
N ARG A 67 -5.04 -15.46 -6.71
CA ARG A 67 -4.61 -15.43 -5.30
C ARG A 67 -3.10 -15.25 -5.12
N ALA A 68 -2.52 -14.27 -5.83
CA ALA A 68 -1.09 -14.00 -5.76
C ALA A 68 -0.67 -13.44 -4.39
N PHE A 69 -1.58 -12.73 -3.70
CA PHE A 69 -1.34 -12.09 -2.43
C PHE A 69 -2.49 -12.30 -1.44
N ASP A 70 -2.19 -12.25 -0.14
CA ASP A 70 -3.15 -12.13 0.95
C ASP A 70 -3.53 -10.67 1.20
N ILE A 71 -2.61 -9.75 0.87
CA ILE A 71 -2.76 -8.32 0.99
C ILE A 71 -2.33 -7.68 -0.33
N ILE A 72 -3.25 -6.98 -1.01
CA ILE A 72 -2.93 -6.24 -2.23
C ILE A 72 -2.62 -4.78 -1.90
N GLN A 73 -1.59 -4.22 -2.55
CA GLN A 73 -1.04 -2.90 -2.22
C GLN A 73 -1.00 -1.96 -3.45
N PRO A 74 -2.17 -1.58 -4.02
CA PRO A 74 -2.19 -0.64 -5.14
C PRO A 74 -1.72 0.76 -4.70
N ASP A 75 -0.93 1.42 -5.55
CA ASP A 75 -0.48 2.79 -5.34
C ASP A 75 -1.31 3.77 -6.18
N ALA A 76 -1.88 4.80 -5.55
CA ALA A 76 -2.69 5.79 -6.23
C ALA A 76 -1.91 6.60 -7.29
N SER A 77 -0.59 6.73 -7.14
CA SER A 77 0.27 7.41 -8.11
C SER A 77 0.56 6.57 -9.36
N LEU A 78 0.37 5.25 -9.28
CA LEU A 78 0.71 4.30 -10.35
C LEU A 78 -0.53 3.66 -11.00
N CYS A 79 -1.53 3.26 -10.22
CA CYS A 79 -2.67 2.48 -10.73
C CYS A 79 -3.78 3.31 -11.38
N GLY A 80 -3.61 4.64 -11.50
CA GLY A 80 -4.59 5.52 -12.14
C GLY A 80 -5.38 6.42 -11.19
N GLY A 81 -4.96 6.55 -9.94
CA GLY A 81 -5.50 7.49 -8.96
C GLY A 81 -6.31 6.84 -7.84
N MET A 82 -6.78 7.68 -6.92
CA MET A 82 -7.52 7.27 -5.73
C MET A 82 -8.77 6.44 -6.05
N GLY A 83 -9.51 6.79 -7.12
CA GLY A 83 -10.70 6.05 -7.53
C GLY A 83 -10.40 4.61 -7.97
N GLU A 84 -9.23 4.37 -8.56
CA GLU A 84 -8.79 3.02 -8.91
C GLU A 84 -8.43 2.20 -7.66
N VAL A 85 -7.75 2.82 -6.69
CA VAL A 85 -7.44 2.16 -5.41
C VAL A 85 -8.70 1.76 -4.67
N VAL A 86 -9.71 2.64 -4.60
CA VAL A 86 -11.01 2.33 -3.98
C VAL A 86 -11.68 1.15 -4.70
N PHE A 87 -11.74 1.17 -6.02
CA PHE A 87 -12.31 0.06 -6.80
C PHE A 87 -11.56 -1.26 -6.56
N ILE A 88 -10.23 -1.21 -6.55
CA ILE A 88 -9.39 -2.40 -6.29
C ILE A 88 -9.64 -2.92 -4.88
N SER A 89 -9.80 -2.02 -3.88
CA SER A 89 -10.08 -2.42 -2.50
C SER A 89 -11.43 -3.12 -2.34
N GLU A 90 -12.46 -2.64 -3.02
CA GLU A 90 -13.78 -3.29 -3.06
C GLU A 90 -13.72 -4.67 -3.72
N LEU A 91 -13.00 -4.78 -4.84
CA LEU A 91 -12.78 -6.04 -5.53
C LEU A 91 -12.00 -7.05 -4.67
N ALA A 92 -10.97 -6.58 -3.97
CA ALA A 92 -10.19 -7.38 -3.04
C ALA A 92 -11.05 -7.92 -1.89
N GLN A 93 -11.88 -7.05 -1.28
CA GLN A 93 -12.81 -7.42 -0.23
C GLN A 93 -13.76 -8.55 -0.67
N LEU A 94 -14.36 -8.43 -1.86
CA LEU A 94 -15.26 -9.46 -2.41
C LEU A 94 -14.56 -10.82 -2.59
N SER A 95 -13.25 -10.81 -2.70
CA SER A 95 -12.40 -11.99 -2.90
C SER A 95 -11.72 -12.49 -1.62
N GLY A 96 -11.97 -11.84 -0.47
CA GLY A 96 -11.33 -12.17 0.80
C GLY A 96 -9.83 -11.80 0.85
N VAL A 97 -9.41 -10.81 0.08
CA VAL A 97 -8.05 -10.25 0.07
C VAL A 97 -8.07 -8.91 0.79
N ARG A 98 -7.13 -8.69 1.71
CA ARG A 98 -6.97 -7.38 2.37
C ARG A 98 -6.38 -6.37 1.40
N CYS A 99 -6.65 -5.08 1.61
CA CYS A 99 -6.07 -4.00 0.82
C CYS A 99 -5.39 -2.98 1.74
N TYR A 100 -4.06 -2.89 1.65
CA TYR A 100 -3.24 -1.90 2.32
C TYR A 100 -2.50 -1.09 1.25
N PRO A 101 -3.05 0.05 0.78
CA PRO A 101 -2.45 0.81 -0.31
C PRO A 101 -0.99 1.15 -0.06
N HIS A 102 -0.14 0.91 -1.06
CA HIS A 102 1.24 1.35 -1.06
C HIS A 102 1.31 2.87 -1.04
N CYS A 103 2.29 3.41 -0.32
CA CYS A 103 2.49 4.84 -0.19
C CYS A 103 3.98 5.19 -0.07
N TRP A 104 4.61 5.45 -1.19
CA TRP A 104 6.00 5.94 -1.23
C TRP A 104 6.07 7.27 -1.97
N GLY A 105 6.37 8.37 -1.26
CA GLY A 105 6.49 9.68 -1.90
C GLY A 105 6.33 10.85 -0.95
N ALA A 106 6.00 12.01 -1.52
CA ALA A 106 5.83 13.27 -0.80
C ALA A 106 4.42 13.42 -0.18
N ASP A 107 4.21 14.50 0.56
CA ASP A 107 2.96 14.78 1.28
C ASP A 107 1.69 14.66 0.43
N ILE A 108 1.75 14.90 -0.88
CA ILE A 108 0.57 14.81 -1.76
C ILE A 108 0.10 13.36 -1.85
N VAL A 109 1.03 12.40 -2.06
CA VAL A 109 0.66 10.99 -2.16
C VAL A 109 0.24 10.46 -0.79
N ILE A 110 0.89 10.89 0.29
CA ILE A 110 0.48 10.53 1.65
C ILE A 110 -0.94 11.02 1.93
N ALA A 111 -1.26 12.28 1.63
CA ALA A 111 -2.62 12.83 1.81
C ALA A 111 -3.65 12.08 0.97
N ALA A 112 -3.34 11.75 -0.28
CA ALA A 112 -4.20 10.96 -1.15
C ALA A 112 -4.43 9.55 -0.58
N THR A 113 -3.38 8.89 -0.10
CA THR A 113 -3.47 7.56 0.50
C THR A 113 -4.29 7.58 1.79
N VAL A 114 -4.11 8.59 2.67
CA VAL A 114 -4.92 8.76 3.89
C VAL A 114 -6.41 8.93 3.54
N GLN A 115 -6.74 9.75 2.54
CA GLN A 115 -8.14 9.91 2.08
C GLN A 115 -8.68 8.59 1.49
N THR A 116 -7.85 7.84 0.77
CA THR A 116 -8.23 6.56 0.18
C THR A 116 -8.47 5.50 1.26
N LEU A 117 -7.59 5.41 2.26
CA LEU A 117 -7.71 4.48 3.39
C LEU A 117 -9.02 4.69 4.16
N ALA A 118 -9.49 5.93 4.26
CA ALA A 118 -10.79 6.24 4.89
C ALA A 118 -12.00 5.68 4.11
N LEU A 119 -11.79 5.22 2.87
CA LEU A 119 -12.80 4.63 1.98
C LEU A 119 -12.61 3.12 1.75
N VAL A 120 -11.49 2.55 2.23
CA VAL A 120 -11.27 1.09 2.14
C VAL A 120 -12.39 0.38 2.90
N PRO A 121 -13.11 -0.56 2.27
CA PRO A 121 -14.22 -1.23 2.91
C PRO A 121 -13.79 -2.01 4.15
N ASP A 122 -14.60 -1.92 5.20
CA ASP A 122 -14.49 -2.79 6.36
C ASP A 122 -15.12 -4.15 6.05
N PRO A 123 -14.34 -5.25 6.02
CA PRO A 123 -14.86 -6.56 5.65
C PRO A 123 -15.75 -7.21 6.71
N HIS A 124 -15.81 -6.67 7.92
CA HIS A 124 -16.43 -7.33 9.07
C HIS A 124 -17.48 -6.46 9.76
N PHE A 125 -18.66 -6.34 9.18
CA PHE A 125 -19.78 -5.64 9.79
C PHE A 125 -19.96 -6.00 11.27
N GLY A 126 -19.60 -5.09 12.17
CA GLY A 126 -19.83 -5.22 13.60
C GLY A 126 -18.82 -6.06 14.40
N LEU A 127 -17.75 -6.56 13.77
CA LEU A 127 -16.62 -7.18 14.46
C LEU A 127 -15.41 -6.23 14.47
N PRO A 128 -14.50 -6.36 15.46
CA PRO A 128 -13.22 -5.66 15.39
C PRO A 128 -12.49 -6.04 14.09
N THR A 129 -12.11 -5.04 13.32
CA THR A 129 -11.46 -5.24 12.03
C THR A 129 -9.99 -4.90 12.13
N ASP A 130 -9.20 -5.53 11.26
CA ASP A 130 -7.82 -5.11 11.06
C ASP A 130 -7.84 -3.70 10.47
N THR A 131 -7.44 -2.70 11.24
CA THR A 131 -7.28 -1.34 10.75
C THR A 131 -6.25 -1.35 9.63
N PRO A 132 -6.58 -0.84 8.43
CA PRO A 132 -5.62 -0.82 7.34
C PRO A 132 -4.41 0.05 7.71
N PHE A 133 -3.21 -0.44 7.39
CA PHE A 133 -1.98 0.28 7.66
C PHE A 133 -1.75 1.39 6.63
N LEU A 134 -1.31 2.54 7.11
CA LEU A 134 -0.66 3.55 6.28
C LEU A 134 0.83 3.27 6.25
N GLU A 135 1.37 3.01 5.08
CA GLU A 135 2.80 3.03 4.85
C GLU A 135 3.30 4.49 4.93
N LEU A 136 4.31 4.72 5.76
CA LEU A 136 4.86 6.06 5.97
C LEU A 136 6.38 6.00 5.89
N ASP A 137 6.93 6.41 4.75
CA ASP A 137 8.37 6.51 4.52
C ASP A 137 9.05 7.42 5.55
N GLN A 138 10.14 6.95 6.15
CA GLN A 138 10.95 7.67 7.13
C GLN A 138 12.34 8.07 6.59
N SER A 139 12.59 7.89 5.29
CA SER A 139 13.84 8.35 4.66
C SER A 139 13.89 9.89 4.59
N GLU A 140 15.10 10.46 4.47
CA GLU A 140 15.26 11.89 4.23
C GLU A 140 14.67 12.28 2.87
N ASN A 141 13.66 13.15 2.88
CA ASN A 141 12.97 13.61 1.68
C ASN A 141 12.44 15.04 1.89
N PRO A 142 13.08 16.07 1.28
CA PRO A 142 12.67 17.46 1.46
C PRO A 142 11.24 17.75 0.98
N TRP A 143 10.72 16.98 0.01
CA TRP A 143 9.35 17.09 -0.46
C TRP A 143 8.33 16.58 0.56
N ARG A 144 8.66 15.51 1.28
CA ARG A 144 7.81 15.00 2.37
C ARG A 144 7.85 15.90 3.59
N GLU A 145 9.02 16.47 3.90
CA GLU A 145 9.22 17.26 5.10
C GLU A 145 8.72 18.70 4.98
N GLY A 146 8.47 19.18 3.76
CA GLY A 146 8.19 20.58 3.50
C GLY A 146 6.94 20.87 2.69
N LEU A 147 6.50 19.96 1.82
CA LEU A 147 5.47 20.28 0.83
C LEU A 147 4.09 20.58 1.45
N ALA A 148 3.75 19.90 2.53
CA ALA A 148 2.54 20.17 3.33
C ALA A 148 2.85 20.12 4.83
N LYS A 149 3.95 20.76 5.23
CA LYS A 149 4.53 20.70 6.56
C LYS A 149 3.51 20.88 7.69
N GLY A 150 3.44 19.87 8.59
CA GLY A 150 2.57 19.90 9.77
C GLY A 150 1.08 19.78 9.51
N GLN A 151 0.66 19.43 8.28
CA GLN A 151 -0.75 19.26 7.94
C GLN A 151 -1.22 17.79 7.97
N ILE A 152 -0.27 16.85 7.97
CA ILE A 152 -0.53 15.42 8.18
C ILE A 152 -0.05 15.07 9.58
N GLU A 153 -1.00 14.88 10.49
CA GLU A 153 -0.71 14.67 11.90
C GLU A 153 -0.65 13.18 12.20
N VAL A 154 0.49 12.73 12.74
CA VAL A 154 0.67 11.38 13.31
C VAL A 154 0.62 11.49 14.82
N GLN A 155 -0.34 10.83 15.45
CA GLN A 155 -0.51 10.82 16.90
C GLN A 155 -0.83 9.39 17.37
N ASP A 156 -0.07 8.91 18.36
CA ASP A 156 -0.28 7.60 19.00
C ASP A 156 -0.39 6.42 18.00
N GLY A 157 0.41 6.47 16.92
CA GLY A 157 0.42 5.45 15.86
C GLY A 157 -0.70 5.60 14.83
N PHE A 158 -1.49 6.66 14.90
CA PHE A 158 -2.59 6.92 13.96
C PHE A 158 -2.36 8.21 13.18
N VAL A 159 -2.88 8.25 11.96
CA VAL A 159 -2.94 9.46 11.13
C VAL A 159 -4.38 9.94 11.09
N ARG A 160 -4.58 11.22 11.40
CA ARG A 160 -5.88 11.87 11.28
C ARG A 160 -6.18 12.20 9.83
N VAL A 161 -7.36 11.79 9.34
CA VAL A 161 -7.82 12.14 7.99
C VAL A 161 -8.01 13.66 7.88
N PRO A 162 -7.29 14.37 7.00
CA PRO A 162 -7.47 15.81 6.80
C PRO A 162 -8.86 16.15 6.29
N ARG A 163 -9.48 17.25 6.79
CA ARG A 163 -10.88 17.59 6.49
C ARG A 163 -11.07 18.87 5.68
N LYS A 164 -9.99 19.52 5.25
CA LYS A 164 -10.09 20.69 4.35
C LYS A 164 -10.46 20.24 2.93
N PRO A 165 -10.95 21.15 2.06
CA PRO A 165 -11.22 20.83 0.66
C PRO A 165 -10.03 20.20 -0.08
N GLY A 166 -10.31 19.41 -1.11
CA GLY A 166 -9.32 18.66 -1.87
C GLY A 166 -8.76 17.49 -1.06
N LEU A 167 -7.47 17.31 -1.08
CA LEU A 167 -6.76 16.30 -0.26
C LEU A 167 -6.67 16.69 1.23
N GLY A 168 -7.17 17.88 1.58
CA GLY A 168 -7.14 18.39 2.94
C GLY A 168 -5.82 19.04 3.36
N ILE A 169 -4.90 19.23 2.42
CA ILE A 169 -3.61 19.90 2.62
C ILE A 169 -3.50 21.14 1.73
N THR A 170 -2.55 22.01 2.07
CA THR A 170 -2.15 23.14 1.23
C THR A 170 -0.68 22.97 0.87
N VAL A 171 -0.39 22.99 -0.42
CA VAL A 171 0.97 22.79 -0.94
C VAL A 171 1.79 24.07 -0.77
N ASP A 172 3.04 23.94 -0.34
CA ASP A 172 4.02 25.02 -0.32
C ASP A 172 4.56 25.28 -1.73
N GLU A 173 4.02 26.30 -2.39
CA GLU A 173 4.41 26.65 -3.76
C GLU A 173 5.84 27.20 -3.84
N GLU A 174 6.36 27.82 -2.78
CA GLU A 174 7.75 28.29 -2.75
C GLU A 174 8.73 27.11 -2.77
N LEU A 175 8.41 26.04 -2.03
CA LEU A 175 9.18 24.82 -2.07
C LEU A 175 9.15 24.18 -3.47
N VAL A 176 7.98 24.17 -4.12
CA VAL A 176 7.85 23.66 -5.51
C VAL A 176 8.75 24.45 -6.45
N GLN A 177 8.73 25.78 -6.38
CA GLN A 177 9.56 26.64 -7.23
C GLN A 177 11.06 26.44 -6.96
N LYS A 178 11.45 26.24 -5.70
CA LYS A 178 12.85 26.01 -5.32
C LYS A 178 13.45 24.77 -6.01
N TYR A 179 12.66 23.74 -6.26
CA TYR A 179 13.10 22.47 -6.86
C TYR A 179 12.60 22.29 -8.30
N ALA A 180 11.91 23.28 -8.88
CA ALA A 180 11.56 23.29 -10.29
C ALA A 180 12.81 23.39 -11.16
N VAL A 181 12.90 22.55 -12.20
CA VAL A 181 14.04 22.48 -13.16
C VAL A 181 13.66 23.21 -14.44
#